data_61e6b66c92ac89d31da0d26b5f7ae16b
#
_entry.id   61e6b66c92ac89d31da0d26b5f7ae16b
#
_cell.length_a   1.000
_cell.length_b   1.000
_cell.length_c   1.000
_cell.angle_alpha   90.00
_cell.angle_beta   90.00
_cell.angle_gamma   90.00
#
_symmetry.space_group_name_H-M   'P 1'
#
loop_
_entity.id
_entity.type
_entity.pdbx_description
1 polymer ?
#
loop_
_entity_poly.entity_id
_entity_poly.type
_entity_poly.pdbx_seq_one_letter_code
_entity_poly.pdbx_strand_id
1 'polypeptide(L)'
;KYLIHNDKPTYKEPPKEISFYAYRRINHFKEILSQFQAKETTEIPDEIIETIKQQIKKERIEIPHLTNKKTKEILKKLGYNKYYEHITFIKDKLGIKPPIMSPHLEETLCNLFIDIQVPYAKFCPTDRVNFLNYYYTLYKLCELLGETKYLPHFPMLKEQKKIEQDEIWKKICDELKWDFIPTL
;
A
#
# COMPACT_ATOMS: atom_id res chain seq x y z
N LYS A 1 11.74 17.48 7.41
CA LYS A 1 12.73 17.10 6.85
C LYS A 1 12.50 16.23 5.77
N TYR A 2 11.66 15.36 5.80
CA TYR A 2 11.42 14.65 4.77
C TYR A 2 10.74 15.29 3.77
N LEU A 3 10.26 16.30 4.02
CA LEU A 3 9.55 16.84 3.13
C LEU A 3 10.12 17.56 2.26
N ILE A 4 10.84 17.75 2.11
CA ILE A 4 11.32 18.43 1.42
C ILE A 4 11.56 18.58 0.48
N HIS A 5 11.85 18.42 -0.01
CA HIS A 5 12.36 18.51 -0.88
C HIS A 5 11.93 19.19 -1.74
N ASN A 6 11.58 19.30 -1.93
CA ASN A 6 11.13 19.77 -2.73
C ASN A 6 11.19 20.97 -2.82
N ASP A 7 11.63 21.32 -2.52
CA ASP A 7 11.61 22.45 -2.47
C ASP A 7 12.41 22.98 -3.23
N LYS A 8 12.90 22.70 -3.78
CA LYS A 8 13.57 23.23 -4.44
C LYS A 8 13.93 23.13 -5.40
N PRO A 9 13.49 23.20 -6.21
CA PRO A 9 14.13 23.08 -7.30
C PRO A 9 14.91 24.20 -7.41
N THR A 10 15.95 24.01 -7.79
CA THR A 10 16.70 25.05 -7.99
C THR A 10 16.31 25.59 -9.24
N TYR A 11 16.33 26.81 -9.39
CA TYR A 11 15.95 27.38 -10.54
C TYR A 11 16.97 27.36 -11.56
N LYS A 12 18.16 27.06 -11.22
CA LYS A 12 19.20 27.12 -12.15
C LYS A 12 19.23 25.99 -13.06
N GLU A 13 18.60 24.95 -12.70
CA GLU A 13 18.55 23.82 -13.60
C GLU A 13 17.14 23.53 -13.87
N PRO A 14 16.84 22.92 -15.00
CA PRO A 14 15.45 22.61 -15.32
C PRO A 14 14.89 21.69 -14.26
N PRO A 15 13.65 21.82 -13.93
CA PRO A 15 13.02 20.93 -13.00
C PRO A 15 13.20 19.52 -13.49
N LYS A 16 13.52 18.62 -12.59
CA LYS A 16 13.59 17.25 -12.98
C LYS A 16 12.23 16.81 -13.34
N GLU A 17 12.10 16.29 -14.52
CA GLU A 17 10.83 15.75 -14.90
C GLU A 17 10.62 14.45 -14.16
N ILE A 18 9.46 14.28 -13.60
CA ILE A 18 9.05 13.02 -13.06
C ILE A 18 8.73 12.16 -14.26
N SER A 19 9.36 11.02 -14.38
CA SER A 19 9.13 10.17 -15.52
C SER A 19 7.67 9.73 -15.55
N PHE A 20 7.20 9.34 -16.73
CA PHE A 20 5.85 8.86 -16.91
C PHE A 20 5.55 7.71 -15.94
N TYR A 21 6.50 6.78 -15.79
CA TYR A 21 6.30 5.64 -14.91
C TYR A 21 6.23 6.06 -13.44
N ALA A 22 7.08 7.01 -13.04
CA ALA A 22 7.04 7.50 -11.66
C ALA A 22 5.72 8.20 -11.37
N TYR A 23 5.22 8.98 -12.33
CA TYR A 23 3.95 9.67 -12.15
C TYR A 23 2.81 8.66 -11.96
N ARG A 24 2.79 7.60 -12.77
CA ARG A 24 1.78 6.57 -12.62
C ARG A 24 1.91 5.84 -11.30
N ARG A 25 3.14 5.60 -10.84
CA ARG A 25 3.37 4.95 -9.56
C ARG A 25 2.85 5.79 -8.40
N ILE A 26 3.08 7.10 -8.46
CA ILE A 26 2.60 8.00 -7.41
C ILE A 26 1.07 7.97 -7.35
N ASN A 27 0.42 8.01 -8.50
CA ASN A 27 -1.03 7.94 -8.54
C ASN A 27 -1.54 6.61 -7.99
N HIS A 28 -0.88 5.52 -8.36
CA HIS A 28 -1.27 4.22 -7.86
C HIS A 28 -1.05 4.11 -6.36
N PHE A 29 0.04 4.68 -5.85
CA PHE A 29 0.29 4.70 -4.42
C PHE A 29 -0.84 5.42 -3.68
N LYS A 30 -1.32 6.54 -4.23
CA LYS A 30 -2.45 7.26 -3.63
C LYS A 30 -3.72 6.41 -3.63
N GLU A 31 -3.93 5.63 -4.69
CA GLU A 31 -5.05 4.70 -4.73
C GLU A 31 -4.95 3.65 -3.63
N ILE A 32 -3.74 3.11 -3.43
CA ILE A 32 -3.51 2.12 -2.39
C ILE A 32 -3.81 2.72 -1.01
N LEU A 33 -3.39 3.96 -0.77
CA LEU A 33 -3.72 4.63 0.50
C LEU A 33 -5.22 4.75 0.70
N SER A 34 -5.95 5.12 -0.35
CA SER A 34 -7.39 5.23 -0.27
C SER A 34 -8.05 3.88 -0.02
N GLN A 35 -7.60 2.85 -0.73
CA GLN A 35 -8.15 1.50 -0.55
C GLN A 35 -7.89 0.97 0.85
N PHE A 36 -6.70 1.20 1.37
CA PHE A 36 -6.34 0.75 2.72
C PHE A 36 -7.27 1.34 3.78
N GLN A 37 -7.68 2.59 3.58
CA GLN A 37 -8.54 3.28 4.54
C GLN A 37 -10.02 3.19 4.20
N ALA A 38 -10.38 2.42 3.18
CA ALA A 38 -11.74 2.29 2.70
C ALA A 38 -12.34 3.62 2.26
N LYS A 39 -11.50 4.51 1.72
CA LYS A 39 -11.93 5.82 1.23
C LYS A 39 -12.17 5.84 -0.26
N GLU A 40 -12.13 4.69 -0.91
CA GLU A 40 -12.36 4.62 -2.34
C GLU A 40 -13.82 4.90 -2.67
N THR A 41 -14.07 5.27 -3.92
CA THR A 41 -15.41 5.61 -4.36
C THR A 41 -16.11 4.44 -5.05
N THR A 42 -15.64 3.23 -4.82
CA THR A 42 -16.21 2.04 -5.43
C THR A 42 -17.63 1.81 -4.93
N GLU A 43 -18.51 1.45 -5.85
CA GLU A 43 -19.85 1.09 -5.50
C GLU A 43 -20.01 -0.41 -5.66
N ILE A 44 -20.46 -1.06 -4.60
CA ILE A 44 -20.75 -2.49 -4.63
C ILE A 44 -22.23 -2.62 -4.33
N PRO A 45 -22.98 -3.30 -5.20
CA PRO A 45 -24.42 -3.44 -4.96
C PRO A 45 -24.72 -4.04 -3.60
N ASP A 46 -25.79 -3.54 -2.97
CA ASP A 46 -26.17 -4.00 -1.64
C ASP A 46 -26.45 -5.49 -1.61
N GLU A 47 -26.98 -6.05 -2.69
CA GLU A 47 -27.25 -7.47 -2.75
C GLU A 47 -26.01 -8.32 -2.64
N ILE A 48 -24.87 -7.82 -3.15
CA ILE A 48 -23.60 -8.53 -3.04
C ILE A 48 -23.15 -8.52 -1.59
N ILE A 49 -23.27 -7.38 -0.93
CA ILE A 49 -22.91 -7.27 0.49
C ILE A 49 -23.79 -8.20 1.31
N GLU A 50 -25.10 -8.26 1.02
CA GLU A 50 -26.00 -9.15 1.72
C GLU A 50 -25.64 -10.61 1.51
N THR A 51 -25.28 -10.99 0.28
CA THR A 51 -24.89 -12.35 -0.01
C THR A 51 -23.62 -12.73 0.77
N ILE A 52 -22.68 -11.80 0.88
CA ILE A 52 -21.47 -12.01 1.65
C ILE A 52 -21.81 -12.20 3.14
N LYS A 53 -22.71 -11.35 3.65
CA LYS A 53 -23.16 -11.48 5.05
C LYS A 53 -23.78 -12.84 5.31
N GLN A 54 -24.61 -13.31 4.40
CA GLN A 54 -25.23 -14.62 4.55
C GLN A 54 -24.21 -15.73 4.55
N GLN A 55 -23.19 -15.63 3.69
CA GLN A 55 -22.14 -16.65 3.65
C GLN A 55 -21.33 -16.64 4.94
N ILE A 56 -21.03 -15.46 5.48
CA ILE A 56 -20.32 -15.34 6.75
C ILE A 56 -21.13 -16.01 7.86
N LYS A 57 -22.44 -15.76 7.90
CA LYS A 57 -23.30 -16.34 8.89
C LYS A 57 -23.36 -17.86 8.73
N LYS A 58 -23.45 -18.32 7.49
CA LYS A 58 -23.51 -19.74 7.21
C LYS A 58 -22.26 -20.46 7.67
N GLU A 59 -21.11 -19.81 7.56
CA GLU A 59 -19.85 -20.39 8.01
C GLU A 59 -19.58 -20.14 9.50
N ARG A 60 -20.54 -19.49 10.17
CA ARG A 60 -20.48 -19.25 11.62
C ARG A 60 -19.24 -18.43 12.01
N ILE A 61 -18.91 -17.46 11.21
CA ILE A 61 -17.79 -16.56 11.48
C ILE A 61 -18.36 -15.30 12.13
N GLU A 62 -17.76 -14.88 13.24
CA GLU A 62 -18.15 -13.61 13.85
C GLU A 62 -17.46 -12.49 13.08
N ILE A 63 -18.21 -11.49 12.70
CA ILE A 63 -17.70 -10.41 11.87
C ILE A 63 -16.44 -9.77 12.41
N PRO A 64 -16.31 -9.46 13.71
CA PRO A 64 -15.06 -8.87 14.21
C PRO A 64 -13.82 -9.74 14.01
N HIS A 65 -14.01 -11.05 13.81
CA HIS A 65 -12.89 -11.95 13.61
C HIS A 65 -12.63 -12.26 12.14
N LEU A 66 -13.30 -11.59 11.23
CA LEU A 66 -13.15 -11.84 9.81
C LEU A 66 -11.80 -11.28 9.34
N THR A 67 -10.96 -12.14 8.77
CA THR A 67 -9.66 -11.75 8.26
C THR A 67 -9.74 -11.43 6.77
N ASN A 68 -8.72 -10.73 6.27
CA ASN A 68 -8.65 -10.45 4.84
C ASN A 68 -8.55 -11.75 4.04
N LYS A 69 -7.79 -12.72 4.53
CA LYS A 69 -7.65 -14.00 3.85
C LYS A 69 -8.99 -14.72 3.76
N LYS A 70 -9.74 -14.74 4.86
CA LYS A 70 -11.03 -15.41 4.86
C LYS A 70 -12.03 -14.68 3.97
N THR A 71 -11.99 -13.35 3.98
CA THR A 71 -12.85 -12.56 3.10
C THR A 71 -12.59 -12.90 1.65
N LYS A 72 -11.32 -13.04 1.28
CA LYS A 72 -10.95 -13.40 -0.08
C LYS A 72 -11.48 -14.78 -0.45
N GLU A 73 -11.38 -15.73 0.48
CA GLU A 73 -11.90 -17.08 0.25
C GLU A 73 -13.42 -17.05 0.01
N ILE A 74 -14.13 -16.25 0.80
CA ILE A 74 -15.57 -16.12 0.64
C ILE A 74 -15.91 -15.51 -0.71
N LEU A 75 -15.20 -14.46 -1.11
CA LEU A 75 -15.43 -13.85 -2.42
C LEU A 75 -15.20 -14.85 -3.54
N LYS A 76 -14.14 -15.65 -3.42
CA LYS A 76 -13.85 -16.66 -4.43
C LYS A 76 -14.96 -17.70 -4.50
N LYS A 77 -15.42 -18.17 -3.34
CA LYS A 77 -16.47 -19.16 -3.26
C LYS A 77 -17.75 -18.67 -3.90
N LEU A 78 -18.06 -17.38 -3.76
CA LEU A 78 -19.28 -16.79 -4.30
C LEU A 78 -19.12 -16.31 -5.73
N GLY A 79 -17.91 -16.41 -6.30
CA GLY A 79 -17.71 -15.97 -7.68
C GLY A 79 -17.50 -14.48 -7.82
N TYR A 80 -17.16 -13.80 -6.74
CA TYR A 80 -16.98 -12.35 -6.74
C TYR A 80 -15.51 -11.96 -6.82
N ASN A 81 -14.74 -12.65 -7.67
CA ASN A 81 -13.31 -12.41 -7.80
C ASN A 81 -12.97 -10.97 -8.17
N LYS A 82 -13.86 -10.31 -8.89
CA LYS A 82 -13.59 -8.94 -9.32
C LYS A 82 -13.52 -7.94 -8.16
N TYR A 83 -13.90 -8.36 -6.96
CA TYR A 83 -13.86 -7.48 -5.79
C TYR A 83 -12.69 -7.78 -4.88
N TYR A 84 -11.72 -8.58 -5.30
CA TYR A 84 -10.57 -8.93 -4.46
C TYR A 84 -9.80 -7.70 -3.97
N GLU A 85 -9.69 -6.68 -4.80
CA GLU A 85 -8.93 -5.49 -4.39
C GLU A 85 -9.75 -4.55 -3.51
N HIS A 86 -11.01 -4.87 -3.26
CA HIS A 86 -11.89 -4.02 -2.46
C HIS A 86 -12.25 -4.65 -1.11
N ILE A 87 -11.40 -5.58 -0.64
CA ILE A 87 -11.69 -6.31 0.61
C ILE A 87 -11.82 -5.37 1.80
N THR A 88 -10.95 -4.37 1.91
CA THR A 88 -11.04 -3.42 3.01
C THR A 88 -12.34 -2.63 2.96
N PHE A 89 -12.76 -2.23 1.77
CA PHE A 89 -14.01 -1.52 1.57
C PHE A 89 -15.22 -2.39 1.95
N ILE A 90 -15.16 -3.67 1.55
CA ILE A 90 -16.23 -4.62 1.91
C ILE A 90 -16.28 -4.80 3.41
N LYS A 91 -15.14 -4.98 4.06
CA LYS A 91 -15.11 -5.15 5.52
C LYS A 91 -15.67 -3.92 6.22
N ASP A 92 -15.39 -2.72 5.68
CA ASP A 92 -15.94 -1.50 6.23
C ASP A 92 -17.48 -1.51 6.15
N LYS A 93 -18.03 -1.97 5.03
CA LYS A 93 -19.47 -2.07 4.86
C LYS A 93 -20.09 -3.11 5.81
N LEU A 94 -19.28 -4.08 6.23
CA LEU A 94 -19.72 -5.08 7.21
C LEU A 94 -19.57 -4.61 8.64
N GLY A 95 -19.04 -3.41 8.85
CA GLY A 95 -18.89 -2.85 10.19
C GLY A 95 -17.48 -2.94 10.75
N ILE A 96 -16.52 -3.49 10.00
CA ILE A 96 -15.14 -3.59 10.45
C ILE A 96 -14.40 -2.37 9.91
N LYS A 97 -14.16 -1.40 10.78
CA LYS A 97 -13.57 -0.14 10.35
C LYS A 97 -12.06 -0.27 10.17
N PRO A 98 -11.53 0.26 9.07
CA PRO A 98 -10.08 0.23 8.86
C PRO A 98 -9.40 1.31 9.69
N PRO A 99 -8.08 1.20 9.87
CA PRO A 99 -7.34 2.31 10.46
C PRO A 99 -7.39 3.52 9.53
N ILE A 100 -7.46 4.69 10.12
CA ILE A 100 -7.53 5.93 9.34
C ILE A 100 -6.24 6.70 9.57
N MET A 101 -5.64 7.18 8.49
CA MET A 101 -4.44 8.00 8.54
C MET A 101 -4.82 9.46 8.51
N SER A 102 -4.05 10.29 9.22
CA SER A 102 -4.27 11.73 9.15
C SER A 102 -3.87 12.24 7.78
N PRO A 103 -4.44 13.38 7.33
CA PRO A 103 -4.01 13.97 6.07
C PRO A 103 -2.52 14.30 6.05
N HIS A 104 -1.97 14.68 7.20
CA HIS A 104 -0.54 14.97 7.30
C HIS A 104 0.29 13.71 7.04
N LEU A 105 -0.12 12.57 7.61
CA LEU A 105 0.58 11.32 7.39
C LEU A 105 0.51 10.90 5.93
N GLU A 106 -0.67 11.02 5.32
CA GLU A 106 -0.82 10.68 3.91
C GLU A 106 0.11 11.52 3.04
N GLU A 107 0.17 12.81 3.31
CA GLU A 107 1.02 13.70 2.55
C GLU A 107 2.49 13.35 2.74
N THR A 108 2.90 13.07 3.98
CA THR A 108 4.27 12.68 4.26
C THR A 108 4.64 11.39 3.53
N LEU A 109 3.75 10.40 3.56
CA LEU A 109 3.99 9.14 2.87
C LEU A 109 4.13 9.36 1.36
N CYS A 110 3.30 10.21 0.79
CA CYS A 110 3.38 10.51 -0.64
C CYS A 110 4.70 11.20 -0.98
N ASN A 111 5.14 12.13 -0.14
CA ASN A 111 6.40 12.81 -0.37
C ASN A 111 7.58 11.85 -0.29
N LEU A 112 7.56 10.95 0.69
CA LEU A 112 8.61 9.93 0.80
C LEU A 112 8.57 8.97 -0.39
N PHE A 113 7.37 8.64 -0.85
CA PHE A 113 7.24 7.78 -2.02
C PHE A 113 7.85 8.43 -3.27
N ILE A 114 7.67 9.74 -3.41
CA ILE A 114 8.31 10.50 -4.48
C ILE A 114 9.82 10.46 -4.32
N ASP A 115 10.31 10.60 -3.10
CA ASP A 115 11.75 10.63 -2.84
C ASP A 115 12.44 9.34 -3.23
N ILE A 116 11.78 8.20 -3.16
CA ILE A 116 12.42 6.93 -3.49
C ILE A 116 12.48 6.66 -5.00
N GLN A 117 11.82 7.48 -5.82
CA GLN A 117 11.74 7.17 -7.24
C GLN A 117 13.09 7.24 -7.94
N VAL A 118 13.91 8.25 -7.63
CA VAL A 118 15.22 8.39 -8.24
C VAL A 118 16.18 7.29 -7.78
N PRO A 119 16.32 7.04 -6.46
CA PRO A 119 17.15 5.91 -6.03
C PRO A 119 16.68 4.57 -6.59
N TYR A 120 15.36 4.37 -6.64
CA TYR A 120 14.85 3.12 -7.21
C TYR A 120 15.31 2.94 -8.66
N ALA A 121 15.22 3.98 -9.47
CA ALA A 121 15.67 3.91 -10.86
C ALA A 121 17.16 3.59 -10.95
N LYS A 122 17.93 4.11 -9.99
CA LYS A 122 19.36 3.89 -9.97
C LYS A 122 19.74 2.47 -9.62
N PHE A 123 19.04 1.86 -8.65
CA PHE A 123 19.40 0.56 -8.13
C PHE A 123 18.53 -0.59 -8.59
N CYS A 124 17.54 -0.32 -9.42
CA CYS A 124 16.65 -1.35 -9.92
C CYS A 124 17.42 -2.30 -10.83
N PRO A 125 17.31 -3.61 -10.62
CA PRO A 125 17.95 -4.55 -11.54
C PRO A 125 17.41 -4.38 -12.95
N THR A 126 18.29 -4.57 -13.94
CA THR A 126 17.93 -4.31 -15.34
C THR A 126 16.84 -5.22 -15.84
N ASP A 127 16.72 -6.41 -15.25
CA ASP A 127 15.71 -7.37 -15.68
C ASP A 127 14.40 -7.22 -14.92
N ARG A 128 14.32 -6.23 -14.00
CA ARG A 128 13.10 -6.07 -13.22
C ARG A 128 12.08 -5.24 -14.00
N VAL A 129 10.90 -5.78 -14.16
CA VAL A 129 9.83 -5.14 -14.92
C VAL A 129 8.92 -4.34 -14.01
N ASN A 130 8.58 -4.88 -12.85
CA ASN A 130 7.63 -4.25 -11.94
C ASN A 130 8.34 -3.48 -10.85
N PHE A 131 7.69 -2.40 -10.42
CA PHE A 131 8.15 -1.65 -9.25
C PHE A 131 8.09 -2.53 -8.00
N LEU A 132 8.59 -2.04 -6.90
CA LEU A 132 8.41 -2.70 -5.60
C LEU A 132 6.93 -2.88 -5.32
N ASN A 133 6.59 -3.89 -4.53
CA ASN A 133 5.21 -4.10 -4.12
C ASN A 133 4.75 -2.87 -3.34
N TYR A 134 3.56 -2.36 -3.64
CA TYR A 134 3.08 -1.12 -3.04
C TYR A 134 2.82 -1.24 -1.54
N TYR A 135 2.27 -2.36 -1.08
CA TYR A 135 2.07 -2.55 0.35
C TYR A 135 3.37 -2.80 1.08
N TYR A 136 4.34 -3.45 0.43
CA TYR A 136 5.68 -3.57 1.00
C TYR A 136 6.28 -2.17 1.19
N THR A 137 6.17 -1.34 0.16
CA THR A 137 6.72 0.02 0.22
C THR A 137 6.03 0.83 1.32
N LEU A 138 4.71 0.74 1.38
CA LEU A 138 3.95 1.45 2.41
C LEU A 138 4.35 0.97 3.80
N TYR A 139 4.55 -0.34 3.98
CA TYR A 139 5.03 -0.90 5.24
C TYR A 139 6.37 -0.28 5.62
N LYS A 140 7.32 -0.25 4.68
CA LYS A 140 8.65 0.26 4.96
C LYS A 140 8.63 1.75 5.27
N LEU A 141 7.80 2.51 4.60
CA LEU A 141 7.68 3.94 4.87
C LEU A 141 7.04 4.20 6.24
N CYS A 142 6.00 3.45 6.59
CA CYS A 142 5.41 3.59 7.91
C CYS A 142 6.39 3.18 9.00
N GLU A 143 7.16 2.12 8.76
CA GLU A 143 8.18 1.68 9.70
C GLU A 143 9.23 2.79 9.90
N LEU A 144 9.66 3.41 8.80
CA LEU A 144 10.63 4.50 8.86
C LEU A 144 10.11 5.67 9.69
N LEU A 145 8.83 5.97 9.60
CA LEU A 145 8.22 7.08 10.33
C LEU A 145 7.85 6.72 11.76
N GLY A 146 8.01 5.46 12.16
CA GLY A 146 7.60 5.03 13.49
C GLY A 146 6.11 4.84 13.64
N GLU A 147 5.37 4.84 12.53
CA GLU A 147 3.92 4.65 12.55
C GLU A 147 3.58 3.18 12.55
N THR A 148 4.00 2.51 13.61
CA THR A 148 3.97 1.04 13.66
C THR A 148 2.57 0.45 13.83
N LYS A 149 1.60 1.24 14.25
CA LYS A 149 0.25 0.72 14.47
C LYS A 149 -0.41 0.25 13.18
N TYR A 150 0.06 0.71 12.03
CA TYR A 150 -0.52 0.29 10.76
C TYR A 150 0.08 -0.99 10.22
N LEU A 151 1.28 -1.36 10.69
CA LEU A 151 2.04 -2.47 10.09
C LEU A 151 1.29 -3.79 10.08
N PRO A 152 0.61 -4.20 11.17
CA PRO A 152 -0.09 -5.48 11.14
C PRO A 152 -1.24 -5.56 10.16
N HIS A 153 -1.70 -4.41 9.66
CA HIS A 153 -2.85 -4.37 8.76
C HIS A 153 -2.47 -4.49 7.28
N PHE A 154 -1.19 -4.42 6.96
CA PHE A 154 -0.75 -4.49 5.57
C PHE A 154 -0.53 -5.94 5.16
N PRO A 155 -1.02 -6.34 3.97
CA PRO A 155 -0.64 -7.64 3.44
C PRO A 155 0.85 -7.64 3.13
N MET A 156 1.53 -8.75 3.42
CA MET A 156 2.96 -8.80 3.24
C MET A 156 3.33 -9.89 2.23
N LEU A 157 4.46 -9.69 1.59
CA LEU A 157 4.99 -10.59 0.59
C LEU A 157 5.43 -11.91 1.23
N LYS A 158 5.51 -12.93 0.40
CA LYS A 158 6.11 -14.18 0.81
C LYS A 158 7.61 -13.98 1.04
N GLU A 159 8.18 -14.87 1.81
CA GLU A 159 9.56 -14.74 2.27
C GLU A 159 10.55 -14.44 1.14
N GLN A 160 10.47 -15.21 0.05
CA GLN A 160 11.38 -15.02 -1.07
C GLN A 160 11.29 -13.61 -1.64
N LYS A 161 10.07 -13.11 -1.80
CA LYS A 161 9.89 -11.79 -2.37
C LYS A 161 10.32 -10.70 -1.40
N LYS A 162 10.16 -10.91 -0.10
CA LYS A 162 10.63 -9.95 0.90
C LYS A 162 12.14 -9.79 0.81
N ILE A 163 12.85 -10.89 0.69
CA ILE A 163 14.31 -10.87 0.60
C ILE A 163 14.74 -10.08 -0.63
N GLU A 164 14.10 -10.35 -1.77
CA GLU A 164 14.45 -9.64 -3.00
C GLU A 164 14.23 -8.15 -2.88
N GLN A 165 13.10 -7.75 -2.31
CA GLN A 165 12.77 -6.33 -2.22
C GLN A 165 13.58 -5.64 -1.13
N ASP A 166 13.90 -6.33 -0.04
CA ASP A 166 14.77 -5.77 0.98
C ASP A 166 16.14 -5.41 0.42
N GLU A 167 16.66 -6.19 -0.53
CA GLU A 167 17.94 -5.87 -1.15
C GLU A 167 17.89 -4.54 -1.89
N ILE A 168 16.81 -4.31 -2.63
CA ILE A 168 16.65 -3.05 -3.34
C ILE A 168 16.42 -1.92 -2.34
N TRP A 169 15.55 -2.16 -1.36
CA TRP A 169 15.21 -1.16 -0.35
C TRP A 169 16.43 -0.72 0.44
N LYS A 170 17.32 -1.66 0.77
CA LYS A 170 18.52 -1.34 1.50
C LYS A 170 19.39 -0.33 0.73
N LYS A 171 19.51 -0.52 -0.57
CA LYS A 171 20.29 0.40 -1.40
C LYS A 171 19.62 1.77 -1.48
N ILE A 172 18.29 1.80 -1.53
CA ILE A 172 17.55 3.06 -1.53
C ILE A 172 17.80 3.79 -0.21
N CYS A 173 17.73 3.08 0.90
CA CYS A 173 17.98 3.67 2.20
C CYS A 173 19.38 4.23 2.32
N ASP A 174 20.39 3.50 1.81
CA ASP A 174 21.75 3.97 1.83
C ASP A 174 21.89 5.27 1.06
N GLU A 175 21.26 5.36 -0.10
CA GLU A 175 21.34 6.54 -0.94
C GLU A 175 20.67 7.74 -0.27
N LEU A 176 19.53 7.52 0.38
CA LEU A 176 18.78 8.60 1.01
C LEU A 176 19.19 8.85 2.46
N LYS A 177 20.12 8.04 2.97
CA LYS A 177 20.60 8.13 4.35
C LYS A 177 19.49 7.87 5.35
N TRP A 178 18.66 6.90 5.02
CA TRP A 178 17.62 6.39 5.91
C TRP A 178 18.09 5.11 6.59
N ASP A 179 17.57 4.85 7.77
CA ASP A 179 17.89 3.60 8.47
C ASP A 179 17.20 2.43 7.79
N PHE A 180 17.94 1.37 7.54
CA PHE A 180 17.38 0.16 6.95
C PHE A 180 17.05 -0.83 8.07
N ILE A 181 15.82 -1.34 8.04
CA ILE A 181 15.37 -2.36 8.98
C ILE A 181 14.98 -3.59 8.16
N PRO A 182 15.62 -4.76 8.40
CA PRO A 182 15.23 -5.95 7.64
C PRO A 182 13.76 -6.29 7.90
N THR A 183 13.08 -6.75 6.86
CA THR A 183 11.67 -7.13 7.00
C THR A 183 11.58 -8.58 7.44
N LEU A 184 10.97 -8.81 8.58
CA LEU A 184 10.86 -10.15 9.17
C LEU A 184 9.59 -10.86 8.77
#